data_2d70708e163ac6e99c6a12272b6cbb3b
#
_entry.id   2d70708e163ac6e99c6a12272b6cbb3b
#
_cell.length_a   1.000
_cell.length_b   1.000
_cell.length_c   1.000
_cell.angle_alpha   90.00
_cell.angle_beta   90.00
_cell.angle_gamma   90.00
#
_symmetry.space_group_name_H-M   'P 1'
#
loop_
_entity.id
_entity.type
_entity.pdbx_description
1 polymer ?
#
loop_
_entity_poly.entity_id
_entity_poly.type
_entity_poly.pdbx_seq_one_letter_code
_entity_poly.pdbx_strand_id
1 'polypeptide(L)'
;MKKLLLMMLALVVLCMPLGAVAEEETLKLPLGVTFGLDLEQLAGMLGEGAVVEAWDTDGSGSVFLENVGLGVGDLHADFVSMNVTTNNSPRLPRLDNIDASIAFEGSCIAAFRRALADLTAVYGQPDSDPFDQFARESYQEYGNLSASWTTPEVRIYLNMSQSFIPGGSLDLSYAYRLCYDLSDLDE
;
A
#
# COMPACT_ATOMS: atom_id res chain seq x y z
N MET A 1 -47.29 -7.34 -38.16
CA MET A 1 -47.05 -7.12 -36.69
C MET A 1 -45.95 -8.02 -36.13
N LYS A 2 -45.92 -9.34 -36.35
CA LYS A 2 -44.89 -10.23 -35.79
C LYS A 2 -43.42 -9.90 -36.24
N LYS A 3 -43.22 -9.42 -37.48
CA LYS A 3 -41.89 -9.03 -37.95
C LYS A 3 -41.36 -7.74 -37.34
N LEU A 4 -42.22 -6.81 -37.00
CA LEU A 4 -41.87 -5.54 -36.32
C LEU A 4 -41.47 -5.78 -34.85
N LEU A 5 -42.16 -6.71 -34.18
CA LEU A 5 -41.85 -7.10 -32.81
C LEU A 5 -40.49 -7.78 -32.70
N LEU A 6 -40.11 -8.62 -33.69
CA LEU A 6 -38.82 -9.30 -33.74
C LEU A 6 -37.66 -8.32 -33.96
N MET A 7 -37.90 -7.29 -34.78
CA MET A 7 -36.91 -6.25 -35.07
C MET A 7 -36.67 -5.34 -33.84
N MET A 8 -37.74 -5.01 -33.09
CA MET A 8 -37.59 -4.28 -31.83
C MET A 8 -36.87 -5.08 -30.74
N LEU A 9 -37.12 -6.41 -30.66
CA LEU A 9 -36.40 -7.26 -29.69
C LEU A 9 -34.92 -7.38 -30.01
N ALA A 10 -34.55 -7.46 -31.31
CA ALA A 10 -33.15 -7.47 -31.73
C ALA A 10 -32.42 -6.15 -31.43
N LEU A 11 -33.12 -5.02 -31.55
CA LEU A 11 -32.54 -3.69 -31.25
C LEU A 11 -32.28 -3.48 -29.76
N VAL A 12 -33.16 -4.03 -28.89
CA VAL A 12 -32.98 -3.94 -27.43
C VAL A 12 -31.79 -4.77 -26.95
N VAL A 13 -31.51 -5.92 -27.58
CA VAL A 13 -30.36 -6.75 -27.24
C VAL A 13 -29.04 -6.10 -27.70
N LEU A 14 -29.06 -5.31 -28.80
CA LEU A 14 -27.87 -4.59 -29.28
C LEU A 14 -27.55 -3.33 -28.44
N CYS A 15 -28.53 -2.80 -27.71
CA CYS A 15 -28.35 -1.62 -26.85
C CYS A 15 -28.08 -1.96 -25.39
N MET A 16 -27.95 -3.23 -25.02
CA MET A 16 -27.40 -3.55 -23.71
C MET A 16 -25.93 -3.12 -23.74
N PRO A 17 -25.51 -2.15 -22.90
CA PRO A 17 -24.09 -1.90 -22.76
C PRO A 17 -23.49 -3.26 -22.36
N LEU A 18 -22.54 -3.77 -23.17
CA LEU A 18 -21.61 -4.77 -22.67
C LEU A 18 -21.08 -4.14 -21.39
N GLY A 19 -21.51 -4.68 -20.24
CA GLY A 19 -20.98 -4.25 -18.96
C GLY A 19 -19.47 -4.33 -19.12
N ALA A 20 -18.82 -3.19 -19.19
CA ALA A 20 -17.41 -3.12 -18.95
C ALA A 20 -17.24 -3.81 -17.59
N VAL A 21 -16.74 -5.04 -17.62
CA VAL A 21 -16.16 -5.63 -16.43
C VAL A 21 -15.09 -4.61 -16.07
N ALA A 22 -15.35 -3.79 -15.07
CA ALA A 22 -14.34 -2.95 -14.49
C ALA A 22 -13.23 -3.94 -14.14
N GLU A 23 -12.10 -3.89 -14.87
CA GLU A 23 -10.88 -4.52 -14.39
C GLU A 23 -10.73 -3.99 -12.97
N GLU A 24 -10.85 -4.87 -12.00
CA GLU A 24 -10.50 -4.56 -10.62
C GLU A 24 -9.04 -4.06 -10.70
N GLU A 25 -8.87 -2.76 -10.65
CA GLU A 25 -7.52 -2.17 -10.57
C GLU A 25 -6.89 -2.76 -9.32
N THR A 26 -6.08 -3.80 -9.52
CA THR A 26 -5.31 -4.40 -8.43
C THR A 26 -4.45 -3.30 -7.81
N LEU A 27 -4.60 -3.10 -6.51
CA LEU A 27 -3.85 -2.10 -5.77
C LEU A 27 -2.36 -2.27 -6.03
N LYS A 28 -1.72 -1.22 -6.49
CA LYS A 28 -0.30 -1.24 -6.81
C LYS A 28 0.52 -1.10 -5.53
N LEU A 29 1.10 -2.20 -5.06
CA LEU A 29 2.02 -2.19 -3.92
C LEU A 29 3.47 -1.90 -4.37
N PRO A 30 4.34 -1.45 -3.44
CA PRO A 30 5.76 -1.29 -3.72
C PRO A 30 6.39 -2.56 -4.29
N LEU A 31 7.38 -2.39 -5.17
CA LEU A 31 8.14 -3.48 -5.78
C LEU A 31 7.29 -4.50 -6.55
N GLY A 32 6.02 -4.19 -6.80
CA GLY A 32 5.10 -5.07 -7.52
C GLY A 32 4.71 -6.33 -6.74
N VAL A 33 4.95 -6.37 -5.44
CA VAL A 33 4.51 -7.49 -4.58
C VAL A 33 2.99 -7.47 -4.37
N THR A 34 2.45 -8.55 -3.85
CA THR A 34 1.06 -8.67 -3.43
C THR A 34 0.99 -9.19 -2.00
N PHE A 35 -0.01 -8.77 -1.24
CA PHE A 35 -0.24 -9.39 0.07
C PHE A 35 -0.60 -10.87 -0.08
N GLY A 36 -0.35 -11.64 0.98
CA GLY A 36 -0.62 -13.06 1.00
C GLY A 36 0.51 -13.96 0.49
N LEU A 37 1.65 -13.41 0.06
CA LEU A 37 2.85 -14.19 -0.24
C LEU A 37 3.46 -14.75 1.05
N ASP A 38 3.97 -15.98 0.99
CA ASP A 38 4.82 -16.52 2.05
C ASP A 38 6.27 -16.05 1.90
N LEU A 39 7.12 -16.38 2.88
CA LEU A 39 8.50 -15.90 2.94
C LEU A 39 9.35 -16.38 1.74
N GLU A 40 9.17 -17.62 1.29
CA GLU A 40 9.90 -18.20 0.17
C GLU A 40 9.48 -17.55 -1.16
N GLN A 41 8.16 -17.41 -1.36
CA GLN A 41 7.60 -16.74 -2.54
C GLN A 41 8.06 -15.29 -2.63
N LEU A 42 8.03 -14.57 -1.51
CA LEU A 42 8.46 -13.18 -1.43
C LEU A 42 9.96 -13.05 -1.76
N ALA A 43 10.80 -13.85 -1.13
CA ALA A 43 12.23 -13.87 -1.39
C ALA A 43 12.55 -14.23 -2.84
N GLY A 44 11.87 -15.23 -3.39
CA GLY A 44 12.04 -15.65 -4.79
C GLY A 44 11.64 -14.56 -5.79
N MET A 45 10.61 -13.78 -5.48
CA MET A 45 10.14 -12.68 -6.32
C MET A 45 11.10 -11.49 -6.31
N LEU A 46 11.67 -11.15 -5.14
CA LEU A 46 12.58 -10.02 -4.97
C LEU A 46 14.01 -10.32 -5.47
N GLY A 47 14.40 -11.58 -5.52
CA GLY A 47 15.63 -12.04 -6.14
C GLY A 47 16.92 -11.70 -5.38
N GLU A 48 18.02 -11.56 -6.14
CA GLU A 48 19.34 -11.24 -5.58
C GLU A 48 19.34 -9.85 -4.94
N GLY A 49 19.83 -9.76 -3.71
CA GLY A 49 19.85 -8.52 -2.91
C GLY A 49 18.82 -8.50 -1.78
N ALA A 50 17.83 -9.39 -1.81
CA ALA A 50 16.92 -9.57 -0.69
C ALA A 50 17.60 -10.36 0.43
N VAL A 51 17.61 -9.79 1.64
CA VAL A 51 18.10 -10.45 2.85
C VAL A 51 16.89 -11.02 3.59
N VAL A 52 16.88 -12.33 3.81
CA VAL A 52 15.80 -13.04 4.48
C VAL A 52 16.19 -13.37 5.90
N GLU A 53 15.33 -12.99 6.85
CA GLU A 53 15.47 -13.32 8.26
C GLU A 53 14.21 -14.08 8.72
N ALA A 54 14.36 -15.40 8.92
CA ALA A 54 13.30 -16.22 9.50
C ALA A 54 13.30 -16.06 11.03
N TRP A 55 12.12 -15.80 11.61
CA TRP A 55 11.99 -15.60 13.05
C TRP A 55 11.65 -16.88 13.78
N ASP A 56 10.79 -17.70 13.16
CA ASP A 56 10.24 -18.90 13.78
C ASP A 56 10.18 -20.09 12.80
N THR A 57 9.98 -21.27 13.35
CA THR A 57 9.80 -22.52 12.58
C THR A 57 8.46 -22.59 11.86
N ASP A 58 7.55 -21.68 12.11
CA ASP A 58 6.23 -21.58 11.47
C ASP A 58 6.29 -20.92 10.08
N GLY A 59 7.46 -20.42 9.69
CA GLY A 59 7.68 -19.72 8.41
C GLY A 59 7.46 -18.20 8.48
N SER A 60 7.29 -17.66 9.69
CA SER A 60 7.28 -16.18 9.89
C SER A 60 8.69 -15.60 9.74
N GLY A 61 8.77 -14.39 9.25
CA GLY A 61 10.05 -13.73 9.04
C GLY A 61 9.92 -12.39 8.36
N SER A 62 11.07 -11.82 8.00
CA SER A 62 11.15 -10.59 7.22
C SER A 62 12.05 -10.74 6.02
N VAL A 63 11.77 -9.96 4.99
CA VAL A 63 12.67 -9.74 3.87
C VAL A 63 13.05 -8.26 3.86
N PHE A 64 14.36 -8.02 3.74
CA PHE A 64 14.94 -6.68 3.74
C PHE A 64 15.58 -6.38 2.39
N LEU A 65 15.44 -5.11 1.97
CA LEU A 65 16.11 -4.56 0.80
C LEU A 65 16.70 -3.20 1.15
N GLU A 66 17.83 -2.89 0.56
CA GLU A 66 18.47 -1.59 0.71
C GLU A 66 18.57 -0.89 -0.64
N ASN A 67 18.47 0.45 -0.62
CA ASN A 67 18.70 1.33 -1.76
C ASN A 67 17.89 0.94 -3.01
N VAL A 68 16.57 0.90 -2.88
CA VAL A 68 15.67 0.36 -3.89
C VAL A 68 14.56 1.34 -4.31
N GLY A 69 14.27 1.42 -5.61
CA GLY A 69 13.11 2.14 -6.14
C GLY A 69 11.82 1.40 -5.83
N LEU A 70 10.85 2.07 -5.22
CA LEU A 70 9.60 1.45 -4.78
C LEU A 70 8.65 1.11 -5.95
N GLY A 71 8.85 1.71 -7.14
CA GLY A 71 7.92 1.56 -8.26
C GLY A 71 6.58 2.29 -8.04
N VAL A 72 6.51 3.12 -7.02
CA VAL A 72 5.40 4.01 -6.70
C VAL A 72 5.88 5.44 -6.89
N GLY A 73 5.44 6.11 -7.96
CA GLY A 73 6.01 7.38 -8.38
C GLY A 73 7.54 7.29 -8.57
N ASP A 74 8.23 8.33 -8.18
CA ASP A 74 9.70 8.40 -8.17
C ASP A 74 10.30 8.09 -6.78
N LEU A 75 9.53 7.41 -5.90
CA LEU A 75 9.97 7.11 -4.54
C LEU A 75 11.08 6.06 -4.53
N HIS A 76 12.14 6.39 -3.81
CA HIS A 76 13.29 5.54 -3.59
C HIS A 76 13.51 5.38 -2.08
N ALA A 77 13.62 4.14 -1.62
CA ALA A 77 13.85 3.84 -0.21
C ALA A 77 15.29 3.42 0.03
N ASP A 78 15.86 3.92 1.11
CA ASP A 78 17.16 3.45 1.60
C ASP A 78 17.04 2.07 2.22
N PHE A 79 15.89 1.80 2.80
CA PHE A 79 15.60 0.54 3.46
C PHE A 79 14.13 0.17 3.31
N VAL A 80 13.86 -1.09 2.99
CA VAL A 80 12.52 -1.68 2.97
C VAL A 80 12.52 -2.93 3.82
N SER A 81 11.53 -3.06 4.69
CA SER A 81 11.23 -4.27 5.46
C SER A 81 9.85 -4.79 5.07
N MET A 82 9.77 -6.05 4.75
CA MET A 82 8.52 -6.75 4.42
C MET A 82 8.31 -7.89 5.41
N ASN A 83 7.23 -7.83 6.17
CA ASN A 83 6.97 -8.75 7.26
C ASN A 83 5.95 -9.82 6.83
N VAL A 84 6.33 -11.07 7.03
CA VAL A 84 5.51 -12.27 6.81
C VAL A 84 5.14 -12.83 8.16
N THR A 85 3.87 -12.70 8.56
CA THR A 85 3.41 -13.09 9.90
C THR A 85 2.12 -13.89 9.87
N THR A 86 1.77 -14.46 11.01
CA THR A 86 0.47 -15.14 11.22
C THR A 86 -0.62 -14.18 11.69
N ASN A 87 -0.34 -12.88 11.85
CA ASN A 87 -1.32 -11.91 12.37
C ASN A 87 -2.61 -11.87 11.55
N ASN A 88 -2.46 -12.07 10.24
CA ASN A 88 -3.55 -11.96 9.26
C ASN A 88 -3.98 -13.32 8.69
N SER A 89 -3.37 -14.40 9.12
CA SER A 89 -3.73 -15.75 8.73
C SER A 89 -3.34 -16.71 9.86
N PRO A 90 -4.29 -17.15 10.69
CA PRO A 90 -3.98 -17.99 11.85
C PRO A 90 -3.43 -19.37 11.47
N ARG A 91 -3.40 -19.72 10.19
CA ARG A 91 -2.95 -21.03 9.71
C ARG A 91 -1.57 -21.01 9.06
N LEU A 92 -1.24 -19.94 8.34
CA LEU A 92 0.02 -19.84 7.59
C LEU A 92 0.51 -18.38 7.59
N PRO A 93 1.82 -18.14 7.82
CA PRO A 93 2.40 -16.81 7.71
C PRO A 93 2.24 -16.26 6.30
N ARG A 94 1.87 -14.99 6.22
CA ARG A 94 1.67 -14.28 4.95
C ARG A 94 2.23 -12.88 5.05
N LEU A 95 2.67 -12.31 3.92
CA LEU A 95 3.03 -10.91 3.83
C LEU A 95 1.85 -10.04 4.27
N ASP A 96 2.03 -9.27 5.32
CA ASP A 96 0.99 -8.43 5.92
C ASP A 96 1.41 -6.98 6.12
N ASN A 97 2.71 -6.69 6.08
CA ASN A 97 3.22 -5.34 6.24
C ASN A 97 4.44 -5.09 5.37
N ILE A 98 4.52 -3.87 4.83
CA ILE A 98 5.66 -3.35 4.09
C ILE A 98 6.00 -1.98 4.67
N ASP A 99 7.18 -1.83 5.21
CA ASP A 99 7.70 -0.57 5.73
C ASP A 99 8.89 -0.11 4.90
N ALA A 100 8.88 1.13 4.48
CA ALA A 100 9.96 1.74 3.73
C ALA A 100 10.44 3.03 4.41
N SER A 101 11.75 3.15 4.59
CA SER A 101 12.40 4.37 5.07
C SER A 101 13.02 5.10 3.88
N ILE A 102 12.64 6.36 3.71
CA ILE A 102 13.05 7.21 2.60
C ILE A 102 13.87 8.36 3.17
N ALA A 103 15.19 8.32 3.04
CA ALA A 103 16.03 9.44 3.40
C ALA A 103 15.86 10.61 2.43
N PHE A 104 16.10 11.79 2.92
CA PHE A 104 16.07 12.98 2.09
C PHE A 104 17.11 14.00 2.54
N GLU A 105 17.54 14.80 1.60
CA GLU A 105 18.38 15.97 1.85
C GLU A 105 17.53 17.25 1.85
N GLY A 106 17.83 18.17 2.75
CA GLY A 106 17.22 19.49 2.78
C GLY A 106 15.94 19.57 3.62
N SER A 107 14.90 20.21 3.09
CA SER A 107 13.66 20.47 3.83
C SER A 107 12.76 19.24 3.92
N CYS A 108 12.48 18.80 5.15
CA CYS A 108 11.58 17.69 5.43
C CYS A 108 10.15 17.93 4.88
N ILE A 109 9.63 19.16 4.98
CA ILE A 109 8.32 19.51 4.42
C ILE A 109 8.32 19.39 2.89
N ALA A 110 9.41 19.78 2.23
CA ALA A 110 9.51 19.64 0.77
C ALA A 110 9.60 18.18 0.34
N ALA A 111 10.31 17.33 1.10
CA ALA A 111 10.37 15.89 0.89
C ALA A 111 8.99 15.24 1.10
N PHE A 112 8.31 15.56 2.20
CA PHE A 112 6.97 15.09 2.49
C PHE A 112 5.97 15.45 1.39
N ARG A 113 6.00 16.70 0.90
CA ARG A 113 5.12 17.14 -0.19
C ARG A 113 5.37 16.40 -1.50
N ARG A 114 6.62 16.08 -1.83
CA ARG A 114 6.94 15.27 -3.02
C ARG A 114 6.39 13.86 -2.88
N ALA A 115 6.70 13.18 -1.79
CA ALA A 115 6.18 11.83 -1.51
C ALA A 115 4.64 11.81 -1.50
N LEU A 116 4.01 12.81 -0.89
CA LEU A 116 2.56 12.97 -0.89
C LEU A 116 1.99 13.11 -2.32
N ALA A 117 2.65 13.88 -3.17
CA ALA A 117 2.22 14.05 -4.56
C ALA A 117 2.33 12.73 -5.36
N ASP A 118 3.44 12.00 -5.20
CA ASP A 118 3.66 10.71 -5.85
C ASP A 118 2.61 9.67 -5.40
N LEU A 119 2.36 9.57 -4.10
CA LEU A 119 1.35 8.67 -3.55
C LEU A 119 -0.07 9.07 -3.97
N THR A 120 -0.35 10.39 -4.00
CA THR A 120 -1.65 10.89 -4.47
C THR A 120 -1.88 10.57 -5.96
N ALA A 121 -0.84 10.61 -6.78
CA ALA A 121 -0.95 10.24 -8.18
C ALA A 121 -1.28 8.77 -8.40
N VAL A 122 -0.89 7.89 -7.47
CA VAL A 122 -1.13 6.44 -7.55
C VAL A 122 -2.40 6.02 -6.81
N TYR A 123 -2.64 6.56 -5.61
CA TYR A 123 -3.71 6.10 -4.71
C TYR A 123 -4.89 7.07 -4.58
N GLY A 124 -4.85 8.20 -5.27
CA GLY A 124 -5.85 9.26 -5.12
C GLY A 124 -5.58 10.18 -3.92
N GLN A 125 -6.58 10.97 -3.55
CA GLN A 125 -6.45 11.89 -2.42
C GLN A 125 -6.33 11.13 -1.08
N PRO A 126 -5.51 11.62 -0.15
CA PRO A 126 -5.43 11.04 1.19
C PRO A 126 -6.76 11.22 1.94
N ASP A 127 -6.98 10.40 2.97
CA ASP A 127 -8.19 10.40 3.80
C ASP A 127 -8.44 11.74 4.50
N SER A 128 -7.38 12.51 4.76
CA SER A 128 -7.44 13.84 5.36
C SER A 128 -6.35 14.75 4.76
N ASP A 129 -6.57 16.05 4.78
CA ASP A 129 -5.57 17.04 4.37
C ASP A 129 -4.42 17.07 5.41
N PRO A 130 -3.20 16.64 5.06
CA PRO A 130 -2.06 16.64 5.98
C PRO A 130 -1.53 18.04 6.30
N PHE A 131 -2.12 19.09 5.74
CA PHE A 131 -1.78 20.50 5.97
C PHE A 131 -2.95 21.32 6.50
N ASP A 132 -3.99 20.68 7.02
CA ASP A 132 -5.08 21.37 7.71
C ASP A 132 -4.59 22.05 9.00
N GLN A 133 -5.48 22.74 9.69
CA GLN A 133 -5.12 23.47 10.89
C GLN A 133 -4.60 22.54 12.00
N PHE A 134 -5.24 21.38 12.20
CA PHE A 134 -4.87 20.41 13.21
C PHE A 134 -3.48 19.81 12.94
N ALA A 135 -3.22 19.43 11.68
CA ALA A 135 -1.92 18.92 11.25
C ALA A 135 -0.80 19.98 11.44
N ARG A 136 -1.09 21.25 11.17
CA ARG A 136 -0.12 22.35 11.40
C ARG A 136 0.19 22.57 12.87
N GLU A 137 -0.82 22.50 13.74
CA GLU A 137 -0.64 22.60 15.18
C GLU A 137 0.19 21.42 15.71
N SER A 138 -0.13 20.19 15.26
CA SER A 138 0.65 18.98 15.58
C SER A 138 2.11 19.09 15.11
N TYR A 139 2.33 19.62 13.90
CA TYR A 139 3.69 19.83 13.41
C TYR A 139 4.47 20.84 14.24
N GLN A 140 3.82 21.94 14.67
CA GLN A 140 4.46 22.94 15.52
C GLN A 140 4.81 22.40 16.90
N GLU A 141 3.99 21.51 17.46
CA GLU A 141 4.17 20.94 18.79
C GLU A 141 5.12 19.73 18.78
N TYR A 142 4.99 18.83 17.82
CA TYR A 142 5.68 17.53 17.82
C TYR A 142 6.64 17.33 16.64
N GLY A 143 6.62 18.22 15.65
CA GLY A 143 7.43 18.09 14.44
C GLY A 143 6.99 16.97 13.48
N ASN A 144 5.76 16.49 13.60
CA ASN A 144 5.25 15.34 12.83
C ASN A 144 4.21 15.78 11.80
N LEU A 145 4.29 15.22 10.60
CA LEU A 145 3.23 15.24 9.60
C LEU A 145 2.89 13.82 9.20
N SER A 146 1.61 13.59 8.89
CA SER A 146 1.18 12.29 8.41
C SER A 146 0.09 12.43 7.35
N ALA A 147 0.02 11.46 6.44
CA ALA A 147 -1.06 11.26 5.50
C ALA A 147 -1.43 9.78 5.50
N SER A 148 -2.69 9.48 5.22
CA SER A 148 -3.15 8.10 5.09
C SER A 148 -4.08 7.93 3.91
N TRP A 149 -4.07 6.72 3.35
CA TRP A 149 -5.01 6.25 2.34
C TRP A 149 -5.58 4.92 2.82
N THR A 150 -6.89 4.81 2.81
CA THR A 150 -7.59 3.60 3.23
C THR A 150 -8.33 3.01 2.04
N THR A 151 -7.93 1.81 1.64
CA THR A 151 -8.66 0.98 0.68
C THR A 151 -9.38 -0.18 1.42
N PRO A 152 -10.22 -0.96 0.77
CA PRO A 152 -10.79 -2.15 1.40
C PRO A 152 -9.74 -3.12 1.96
N GLU A 153 -8.62 -3.29 1.26
CA GLU A 153 -7.61 -4.30 1.57
C GLU A 153 -6.39 -3.75 2.31
N VAL A 154 -6.06 -2.48 2.10
CA VAL A 154 -4.78 -1.90 2.54
C VAL A 154 -4.98 -0.55 3.19
N ARG A 155 -4.22 -0.29 4.22
CA ARG A 155 -4.02 1.04 4.77
C ARG A 155 -2.58 1.47 4.52
N ILE A 156 -2.41 2.65 3.92
CA ILE A 156 -1.12 3.24 3.59
C ILE A 156 -0.91 4.44 4.51
N TYR A 157 0.27 4.55 5.08
CA TYR A 157 0.66 5.67 5.94
C TYR A 157 1.95 6.27 5.43
N LEU A 158 1.96 7.56 5.23
CA LEU A 158 3.16 8.36 5.06
C LEU A 158 3.36 9.19 6.31
N ASN A 159 4.44 8.95 7.03
CA ASN A 159 4.79 9.69 8.24
C ASN A 159 6.11 10.41 8.06
N MET A 160 6.20 11.60 8.60
CA MET A 160 7.43 12.36 8.72
C MET A 160 7.58 12.78 10.17
N SER A 161 8.70 12.44 10.77
CA SER A 161 9.12 12.96 12.05
C SER A 161 10.36 13.82 11.90
N GLN A 162 10.42 14.95 12.61
CA GLN A 162 11.66 15.69 12.72
C GLN A 162 12.66 14.88 13.56
N SER A 163 13.60 14.25 12.88
CA SER A 163 14.79 13.73 13.56
C SER A 163 15.69 14.89 13.94
N PHE A 164 16.29 14.84 15.13
CA PHE A 164 17.35 15.78 15.54
C PHE A 164 18.66 15.60 14.76
N ILE A 165 18.70 14.65 13.83
CA ILE A 165 19.82 14.35 12.96
C ILE A 165 19.66 15.17 11.66
N PRO A 166 20.70 15.90 11.19
CA PRO A 166 20.68 16.55 9.88
C PRO A 166 20.44 15.51 8.78
N GLY A 167 19.39 15.75 7.96
CA GLY A 167 18.82 14.72 7.11
C GLY A 167 17.77 13.95 7.91
N GLY A 168 16.57 13.90 7.46
CA GLY A 168 15.47 13.16 8.08
C GLY A 168 15.10 11.96 7.24
N SER A 169 14.18 11.15 7.73
CA SER A 169 13.53 10.12 6.94
C SER A 169 12.03 10.35 6.88
N LEU A 170 11.45 9.87 5.81
CA LEU A 170 10.02 9.62 5.72
C LEU A 170 9.80 8.14 5.91
N ASP A 171 8.85 7.78 6.73
CA ASP A 171 8.44 6.39 6.91
C ASP A 171 7.15 6.16 6.12
N LEU A 172 7.20 5.23 5.18
CA LEU A 172 6.07 4.82 4.36
C LEU A 172 5.71 3.38 4.71
N SER A 173 4.49 3.19 5.19
CA SER A 173 4.01 1.89 5.65
C SER A 173 2.76 1.47 4.89
N TYR A 174 2.72 0.20 4.48
CA TYR A 174 1.57 -0.46 3.87
C TYR A 174 1.16 -1.62 4.77
N ALA A 175 0.04 -1.48 5.43
CA ALA A 175 -0.51 -2.52 6.28
C ALA A 175 -1.73 -3.17 5.60
N TYR A 176 -1.71 -4.48 5.48
CA TYR A 176 -2.87 -5.24 5.04
C TYR A 176 -4.01 -5.05 6.04
N ARG A 177 -5.16 -4.61 5.56
CA ARG A 177 -6.35 -4.53 6.41
C ARG A 177 -6.99 -5.90 6.42
N LEU A 178 -6.89 -6.56 7.55
CA LEU A 178 -7.81 -7.64 7.81
C LEU A 178 -9.24 -7.13 7.77
N CYS A 179 -9.94 -7.54 6.75
CA CYS A 179 -11.35 -7.82 6.95
C CYS A 179 -11.40 -9.10 7.78
N TYR A 180 -11.39 -9.00 9.10
CA TYR A 180 -11.92 -10.07 9.91
C TYR A 180 -13.38 -10.18 9.52
N ASP A 181 -13.69 -11.17 8.73
CA ASP A 181 -15.06 -11.65 8.66
C ASP A 181 -15.31 -12.32 10.01
N LEU A 182 -15.96 -11.56 10.89
CA LEU A 182 -16.30 -12.06 12.23
C LEU A 182 -17.27 -13.24 12.17
N SER A 183 -17.80 -13.57 10.98
CA SER A 183 -18.63 -14.75 10.76
C SER A 183 -17.84 -16.07 10.98
N ASP A 184 -16.52 -16.04 10.85
CA ASP A 184 -15.67 -17.19 11.10
C ASP A 184 -15.43 -17.45 12.61
N LEU A 185 -15.88 -16.57 13.50
CA LEU A 185 -15.78 -16.75 14.96
C LEU A 185 -16.99 -17.47 15.57
N ASP A 186 -18.05 -17.70 14.79
CA ASP A 186 -19.29 -18.35 15.25
C ASP A 186 -19.36 -19.87 14.92
N GLU A 187 -18.24 -20.49 14.47
CA GLU A 187 -18.13 -21.94 14.26
C GLU A 187 -17.41 -22.68 15.39
#